data_5bc0e06593fcba3bdf759025c8f8c407
#
_entry.id   5bc0e06593fcba3bdf759025c8f8c407
#
_cell.length_a   1.000
_cell.length_b   1.000
_cell.length_c   1.000
_cell.angle_alpha   90.00
_cell.angle_beta   90.00
_cell.angle_gamma   90.00
#
_symmetry.space_group_name_H-M   'P 1'
#
loop_
_entity.id
_entity.type
_entity.pdbx_description
1 polymer ?
#
loop_
_entity_poly.entity_id
_entity_poly.type
_entity_poly.pdbx_seq_one_letter_code
_entity_poly.pdbx_strand_id
1 'polypeptide(L)'
;MAALAGFAANSLLCRAALRPGEADAATFTTIRLATGAVTLWLLARGTRAPILGAGSWRGAVALFAYAAPFSFAYLRIGAGVGALLAFGAVQTTMIAWALRSGERPRPAEWAGLALALGGLVVLVSGGLSAPDPAGAALMLAAGTAWGVYSLIGRASVHPPLATTAANFARALLLSAALSAAAALWRPPHLTARGALLAAASGAIASGIGYSLWYAALRGLSATRAAVVQLSVPLFAAAGGVMLLGETITPRLVVAGVAIVGGVAVALASRRDRRPSNPRPAV
;
A
#
# COMPACT_ATOMS: atom_id res chain seq x y z
N MET A 1 0.78 15.52 -3.00
CA MET A 1 0.26 14.98 -4.29
C MET A 1 1.27 14.02 -4.94
N ALA A 2 2.57 14.37 -5.13
CA ALA A 2 3.55 13.50 -5.81
C ALA A 2 3.67 12.08 -5.18
N ALA A 3 3.70 11.96 -3.85
CA ALA A 3 3.74 10.65 -3.17
C ALA A 3 2.51 9.78 -3.48
N LEU A 4 1.32 10.37 -3.59
CA LEU A 4 0.07 9.66 -3.90
C LEU A 4 0.05 9.19 -5.36
N ALA A 5 0.55 10.02 -6.27
CA ALA A 5 0.79 9.61 -7.64
C ALA A 5 1.77 8.43 -7.70
N GLY A 6 2.84 8.45 -6.88
CA GLY A 6 3.75 7.32 -6.71
C GLY A 6 3.05 6.04 -6.27
N PHE A 7 2.13 6.11 -5.28
CA PHE A 7 1.38 4.95 -4.82
C PHE A 7 0.42 4.40 -5.88
N ALA A 8 -0.27 5.28 -6.61
CA ALA A 8 -1.10 4.87 -7.74
C ALA A 8 -0.26 4.28 -8.88
N ALA A 9 0.86 4.94 -9.22
CA ALA A 9 1.80 4.46 -10.21
C ALA A 9 2.35 3.07 -9.86
N ASN A 10 2.57 2.77 -8.57
CA ASN A 10 2.98 1.44 -8.14
C ASN A 10 1.99 0.34 -8.57
N SER A 11 0.69 0.59 -8.38
CA SER A 11 -0.38 -0.33 -8.84
C SER A 11 -0.37 -0.48 -10.36
N LEU A 12 -0.24 0.62 -11.09
CA LEU A 12 -0.22 0.63 -12.56
C LEU A 12 1.02 -0.06 -13.12
N LEU A 13 2.21 0.23 -12.60
CA LEU A 13 3.47 -0.37 -13.01
C LEU A 13 3.48 -1.88 -12.73
N CYS A 14 3.00 -2.29 -11.54
CA CYS A 14 2.87 -3.70 -11.19
C CYS A 14 1.91 -4.41 -12.15
N ARG A 15 0.72 -3.86 -12.37
CA ARG A 15 -0.27 -4.44 -13.29
C ARG A 15 0.25 -4.49 -14.73
N ALA A 16 0.97 -3.47 -15.19
CA ALA A 16 1.57 -3.44 -16.52
C ALA A 16 2.68 -4.49 -16.70
N ALA A 17 3.56 -4.62 -15.68
CA ALA A 17 4.67 -5.57 -15.70
C ALA A 17 4.23 -7.02 -15.59
N LEU A 18 3.07 -7.27 -15.00
CA LEU A 18 2.52 -8.62 -14.80
C LEU A 18 1.49 -9.02 -15.87
N ARG A 19 1.42 -8.28 -16.97
CA ARG A 19 0.68 -8.74 -18.15
C ARG A 19 1.29 -10.03 -18.71
N PRO A 20 0.48 -10.90 -19.35
CA PRO A 20 0.99 -12.13 -19.95
C PRO A 20 2.22 -11.89 -20.82
N GLY A 21 3.28 -12.62 -20.58
CA GLY A 21 4.52 -12.55 -21.35
C GLY A 21 5.53 -11.47 -20.93
N GLU A 22 5.30 -10.65 -19.89
CA GLU A 22 6.24 -9.60 -19.51
C GLU A 22 7.15 -10.00 -18.33
N ALA A 23 6.58 -10.39 -17.18
CA ALA A 23 7.33 -10.83 -16.02
C ALA A 23 6.52 -11.80 -15.16
N ASP A 24 7.20 -12.70 -14.46
CA ASP A 24 6.58 -13.43 -13.35
C ASP A 24 6.55 -12.60 -12.06
N ALA A 25 5.59 -12.89 -11.18
CA ALA A 25 5.35 -12.08 -9.97
C ALA A 25 6.49 -12.16 -8.94
N ALA A 26 7.19 -13.30 -8.84
CA ALA A 26 8.28 -13.47 -7.89
C ALA A 26 9.49 -12.65 -8.33
N THR A 27 9.91 -12.75 -9.60
CA THR A 27 10.99 -11.96 -10.18
C THR A 27 10.68 -10.47 -10.14
N PHE A 28 9.44 -10.05 -10.50
CA PHE A 28 9.01 -8.67 -10.37
C PHE A 28 9.17 -8.15 -8.94
N THR A 29 8.69 -8.91 -7.94
CA THR A 29 8.77 -8.52 -6.52
C THR A 29 10.21 -8.32 -6.08
N THR A 30 11.11 -9.22 -6.50
CA THR A 30 12.53 -9.16 -6.13
C THR A 30 13.21 -7.94 -6.76
N ILE A 31 13.00 -7.67 -8.05
CA ILE A 31 13.55 -6.48 -8.72
C ILE A 31 13.01 -5.19 -8.09
N ARG A 32 11.71 -5.14 -7.81
CA ARG A 32 11.07 -4.00 -7.13
C ARG A 32 11.71 -3.74 -5.76
N LEU A 33 11.89 -4.76 -4.93
CA LEU A 33 12.50 -4.59 -3.61
C LEU A 33 13.99 -4.25 -3.71
N ALA A 34 14.72 -4.82 -4.66
CA ALA A 34 16.12 -4.52 -4.88
C ALA A 34 16.34 -3.06 -5.31
N THR A 35 15.63 -2.62 -6.34
CA THR A 35 15.75 -1.24 -6.85
C THR A 35 15.25 -0.21 -5.84
N GLY A 36 14.18 -0.53 -5.09
CA GLY A 36 13.71 0.27 -3.96
C GLY A 36 14.76 0.35 -2.84
N ALA A 37 15.40 -0.76 -2.46
CA ALA A 37 16.46 -0.79 -1.46
C ALA A 37 17.64 0.08 -1.87
N VAL A 38 18.10 -0.04 -3.12
CA VAL A 38 19.21 0.78 -3.66
C VAL A 38 18.85 2.26 -3.63
N THR A 39 17.67 2.64 -4.12
CA THR A 39 17.24 4.04 -4.14
C THR A 39 17.12 4.61 -2.72
N LEU A 40 16.50 3.90 -1.80
CA LEU A 40 16.38 4.33 -0.41
C LEU A 40 17.74 4.43 0.29
N TRP A 41 18.66 3.53 -0.01
CA TRP A 41 20.02 3.57 0.52
C TRP A 41 20.80 4.78 0.02
N LEU A 42 20.70 5.09 -1.29
CA LEU A 42 21.34 6.27 -1.86
C LEU A 42 20.78 7.56 -1.24
N LEU A 43 19.45 7.66 -1.09
CA LEU A 43 18.79 8.80 -0.44
C LEU A 43 19.20 8.92 1.04
N ALA A 44 19.26 7.81 1.76
CA ALA A 44 19.68 7.79 3.16
C ALA A 44 21.15 8.20 3.33
N ARG A 45 22.04 7.80 2.43
CA ARG A 45 23.43 8.28 2.40
C ARG A 45 23.52 9.78 2.17
N GLY A 46 22.76 10.31 1.22
CA GLY A 46 22.72 11.76 0.95
C GLY A 46 22.27 12.58 2.15
N THR A 47 21.39 12.03 2.99
CA THR A 47 20.92 12.69 4.23
C THR A 47 21.72 12.30 5.47
N ARG A 48 22.77 11.49 5.34
CA ARG A 48 23.57 10.93 6.45
C ARG A 48 22.73 10.19 7.51
N ALA A 49 21.58 9.63 7.10
CA ALA A 49 20.71 8.87 7.99
C ALA A 49 21.41 7.54 8.41
N PRO A 50 21.44 7.20 9.70
CA PRO A 50 22.08 5.98 10.19
C PRO A 50 21.24 4.75 9.79
N ILE A 51 21.65 4.03 8.75
CA ILE A 51 20.94 2.82 8.28
C ILE A 51 21.28 1.61 9.14
N LEU A 52 22.55 1.53 9.60
CA LEU A 52 23.01 0.45 10.46
C LEU A 52 22.26 0.46 11.79
N GLY A 53 21.69 -0.67 12.15
CA GLY A 53 20.83 -0.79 13.34
C GLY A 53 19.37 -0.32 13.16
N ALA A 54 19.05 0.37 12.07
CA ALA A 54 17.69 0.78 11.77
C ALA A 54 16.84 -0.40 11.22
N GLY A 55 15.51 -0.20 11.25
CA GLY A 55 14.57 -1.21 10.79
C GLY A 55 14.46 -2.41 11.72
N SER A 56 13.66 -3.39 11.32
CA SER A 56 13.46 -4.63 12.08
C SER A 56 13.05 -5.79 11.18
N TRP A 57 13.31 -7.01 11.61
CA TRP A 57 12.78 -8.20 10.91
C TRP A 57 11.25 -8.24 10.88
N ARG A 58 10.58 -7.75 11.95
CA ARG A 58 9.10 -7.60 11.94
C ARG A 58 8.64 -6.66 10.83
N GLY A 59 9.32 -5.52 10.66
CA GLY A 59 9.07 -4.58 9.58
C GLY A 59 9.36 -5.19 8.21
N ALA A 60 10.48 -5.90 8.05
CA ALA A 60 10.85 -6.55 6.80
C ALA A 60 9.87 -7.65 6.39
N VAL A 61 9.43 -8.50 7.33
CA VAL A 61 8.42 -9.53 7.09
C VAL A 61 7.07 -8.90 6.71
N ALA A 62 6.64 -7.86 7.42
CA ALA A 62 5.40 -7.15 7.07
C ALA A 62 5.48 -6.50 5.68
N LEU A 63 6.63 -5.91 5.32
CA LEU A 63 6.86 -5.36 3.98
C LEU A 63 6.85 -6.44 2.91
N PHE A 64 7.48 -7.58 3.14
CA PHE A 64 7.46 -8.72 2.23
C PHE A 64 6.05 -9.31 2.10
N ALA A 65 5.34 -9.49 3.21
CA ALA A 65 3.96 -9.96 3.26
C ALA A 65 2.96 -8.99 2.59
N TYR A 66 3.34 -7.71 2.42
CA TYR A 66 2.67 -6.79 1.52
C TYR A 66 3.10 -7.00 0.07
N ALA A 67 4.41 -6.95 -0.21
CA ALA A 67 4.93 -6.85 -1.57
C ALA A 67 4.65 -8.09 -2.43
N ALA A 68 4.80 -9.29 -1.87
CA ALA A 68 4.60 -10.53 -2.60
C ALA A 68 3.11 -10.75 -2.94
N PRO A 69 2.15 -10.80 -1.98
CA PRO A 69 0.73 -10.98 -2.33
C PRO A 69 0.19 -9.87 -3.24
N PHE A 70 0.66 -8.64 -3.09
CA PHE A 70 0.32 -7.53 -3.98
C PHE A 70 0.69 -7.82 -5.44
N SER A 71 1.89 -8.35 -5.70
CA SER A 71 2.31 -8.72 -7.04
C SER A 71 1.49 -9.90 -7.58
N PHE A 72 1.31 -10.96 -6.79
CA PHE A 72 0.51 -12.11 -7.22
C PHE A 72 -0.97 -11.76 -7.45
N ALA A 73 -1.52 -10.81 -6.68
CA ALA A 73 -2.88 -10.32 -6.89
C ALA A 73 -3.04 -9.64 -8.26
N TYR A 74 -2.07 -8.83 -8.67
CA TYR A 74 -2.15 -8.12 -9.96
C TYR A 74 -1.97 -9.00 -11.20
N LEU A 75 -1.64 -10.26 -11.07
CA LEU A 75 -1.82 -11.24 -12.13
C LEU A 75 -3.31 -11.47 -12.46
N ARG A 76 -4.20 -11.26 -11.48
CA ARG A 76 -5.60 -11.71 -11.50
C ARG A 76 -6.63 -10.58 -11.51
N ILE A 77 -6.29 -9.41 -10.94
CA ILE A 77 -7.23 -8.29 -10.78
C ILE A 77 -6.68 -7.01 -11.40
N GLY A 78 -7.58 -6.11 -11.78
CA GLY A 78 -7.23 -4.80 -12.35
C GLY A 78 -6.67 -3.82 -11.31
N ALA A 79 -6.03 -2.75 -11.80
CA ALA A 79 -5.35 -1.76 -10.97
C ALA A 79 -6.32 -1.00 -10.05
N GLY A 80 -7.48 -0.59 -10.56
CA GLY A 80 -8.51 0.12 -9.78
C GLY A 80 -9.11 -0.76 -8.67
N VAL A 81 -9.50 -1.99 -8.98
CA VAL A 81 -10.02 -2.97 -8.01
C VAL A 81 -8.97 -3.27 -6.95
N GLY A 82 -7.74 -3.55 -7.36
CA GLY A 82 -6.65 -3.85 -6.44
C GLY A 82 -6.37 -2.70 -5.49
N ALA A 83 -6.31 -1.47 -5.97
CA ALA A 83 -6.10 -0.30 -5.11
C ALA A 83 -7.23 -0.11 -4.09
N LEU A 84 -8.52 -0.28 -4.49
CA LEU A 84 -9.64 -0.20 -3.55
C LEU A 84 -9.57 -1.27 -2.46
N LEU A 85 -9.29 -2.53 -2.82
CA LEU A 85 -9.14 -3.63 -1.86
C LEU A 85 -7.97 -3.38 -0.90
N ALA A 86 -6.80 -3.01 -1.45
CA ALA A 86 -5.62 -2.73 -0.63
C ALA A 86 -5.87 -1.60 0.38
N PHE A 87 -6.34 -0.44 -0.09
CA PHE A 87 -6.55 0.72 0.78
C PHE A 87 -7.73 0.53 1.75
N GLY A 88 -8.78 -0.19 1.36
CA GLY A 88 -9.84 -0.60 2.28
C GLY A 88 -9.31 -1.48 3.41
N ALA A 89 -8.49 -2.48 3.10
CA ALA A 89 -7.87 -3.36 4.10
C ALA A 89 -6.87 -2.61 5.00
N VAL A 90 -6.06 -1.69 4.44
CA VAL A 90 -5.16 -0.81 5.22
C VAL A 90 -5.93 -0.05 6.28
N GLN A 91 -7.00 0.65 5.88
CA GLN A 91 -7.80 1.47 6.79
C GLN A 91 -8.49 0.62 7.86
N THR A 92 -9.07 -0.51 7.46
CA THR A 92 -9.68 -1.47 8.40
C THR A 92 -8.67 -1.95 9.44
N THR A 93 -7.45 -2.30 9.01
CA THR A 93 -6.38 -2.75 9.90
C THR A 93 -5.97 -1.66 10.88
N MET A 94 -5.81 -0.42 10.42
CA MET A 94 -5.42 0.70 11.27
C MET A 94 -6.51 1.06 12.28
N ILE A 95 -7.77 1.02 11.89
CA ILE A 95 -8.92 1.26 12.79
C ILE A 95 -9.02 0.13 13.81
N ALA A 96 -8.93 -1.13 13.39
CA ALA A 96 -8.96 -2.29 14.29
C ALA A 96 -7.84 -2.22 15.34
N TRP A 97 -6.65 -1.78 14.94
CA TRP A 97 -5.55 -1.55 15.88
C TRP A 97 -5.86 -0.44 16.88
N ALA A 98 -6.41 0.69 16.42
CA ALA A 98 -6.80 1.81 17.28
C ALA A 98 -7.81 1.37 18.34
N LEU A 99 -8.80 0.55 17.96
CA LEU A 99 -9.78 -0.06 18.88
C LEU A 99 -9.11 -0.92 19.96
N ARG A 100 -8.20 -1.82 19.53
CA ARG A 100 -7.44 -2.68 20.47
C ARG A 100 -6.54 -1.88 21.41
N SER A 101 -6.08 -0.72 20.98
CA SER A 101 -5.27 0.20 21.77
C SER A 101 -6.11 1.04 22.75
N GLY A 102 -7.41 0.74 22.92
CA GLY A 102 -8.31 1.42 23.84
C GLY A 102 -8.92 2.71 23.32
N GLU A 103 -8.69 3.05 22.04
CA GLU A 103 -9.40 4.18 21.43
C GLU A 103 -10.89 3.82 21.32
N ARG A 104 -11.76 4.74 21.77
CA ARG A 104 -13.22 4.59 21.66
C ARG A 104 -13.71 5.38 20.45
N PRO A 105 -14.09 4.72 19.34
CA PRO A 105 -14.59 5.40 18.17
C PRO A 105 -15.94 6.05 18.44
N ARG A 106 -16.20 7.17 17.80
CA ARG A 106 -17.50 7.84 17.78
C ARG A 106 -18.48 7.06 16.92
N PRO A 107 -19.81 7.26 17.10
CA PRO A 107 -20.81 6.66 16.23
C PRO A 107 -20.56 6.88 14.73
N ALA A 108 -20.12 8.08 14.35
CA ALA A 108 -19.77 8.39 12.96
C ALA A 108 -18.53 7.61 12.44
N GLU A 109 -17.58 7.28 13.29
CA GLU A 109 -16.44 6.42 12.91
C GLU A 109 -16.91 4.98 12.66
N TRP A 110 -17.84 4.49 13.49
CA TRP A 110 -18.48 3.19 13.29
C TRP A 110 -19.30 3.15 12.01
N ALA A 111 -20.10 4.19 11.74
CA ALA A 111 -20.88 4.30 10.51
C ALA A 111 -19.99 4.34 9.27
N GLY A 112 -18.90 5.11 9.32
CA GLY A 112 -17.91 5.16 8.24
C GLY A 112 -17.21 3.82 8.01
N LEU A 113 -16.85 3.10 9.08
CA LEU A 113 -16.25 1.77 8.99
C LEU A 113 -17.25 0.76 8.39
N ALA A 114 -18.49 0.76 8.86
CA ALA A 114 -19.54 -0.12 8.33
C ALA A 114 -19.78 0.12 6.83
N LEU A 115 -19.83 1.39 6.41
CA LEU A 115 -19.95 1.76 5.00
C LEU A 115 -18.77 1.29 4.16
N ALA A 116 -17.53 1.46 4.66
CA ALA A 116 -16.33 1.00 3.96
C ALA A 116 -16.27 -0.53 3.86
N LEU A 117 -16.60 -1.26 4.94
CA LEU A 117 -16.69 -2.73 4.92
C LEU A 117 -17.80 -3.21 4.00
N GLY A 118 -18.97 -2.55 4.02
CA GLY A 118 -20.07 -2.83 3.08
C GLY A 118 -19.64 -2.67 1.63
N GLY A 119 -18.88 -1.61 1.32
CA GLY A 119 -18.29 -1.41 -0.01
C GLY A 119 -17.30 -2.52 -0.40
N LEU A 120 -16.45 -2.98 0.52
CA LEU A 120 -15.58 -4.14 0.27
C LEU A 120 -16.38 -5.42 0.01
N VAL A 121 -17.43 -5.68 0.77
CA VAL A 121 -18.33 -6.81 0.54
C VAL A 121 -18.97 -6.72 -0.83
N VAL A 122 -19.53 -5.55 -1.22
CA VAL A 122 -20.10 -5.34 -2.56
C VAL A 122 -19.06 -5.60 -3.64
N LEU A 123 -17.81 -5.15 -3.45
CA LEU A 123 -16.75 -5.32 -4.43
C LEU A 123 -16.39 -6.78 -4.66
N VAL A 124 -16.33 -7.60 -3.60
CA VAL A 124 -15.96 -9.03 -3.70
C VAL A 124 -17.15 -9.98 -3.85
N SER A 125 -18.39 -9.50 -3.74
CA SER A 125 -19.59 -10.32 -3.92
C SER A 125 -19.61 -11.01 -5.28
N GLY A 126 -20.11 -12.24 -5.35
CA GLY A 126 -20.19 -13.02 -6.59
C GLY A 126 -20.96 -12.35 -7.72
N GLY A 127 -20.76 -12.82 -8.93
CA GLY A 127 -21.40 -12.34 -10.17
C GLY A 127 -20.39 -12.02 -11.27
N LEU A 128 -20.88 -11.74 -12.49
CA LEU A 128 -20.07 -11.58 -13.71
C LEU A 128 -18.99 -10.50 -13.64
N SER A 129 -19.18 -9.45 -12.84
CA SER A 129 -18.23 -8.34 -12.66
C SER A 129 -17.43 -8.43 -11.35
N ALA A 130 -17.51 -9.54 -10.61
CA ALA A 130 -16.72 -9.74 -9.40
C ALA A 130 -15.25 -9.95 -9.76
N PRO A 131 -14.31 -9.45 -8.92
CA PRO A 131 -12.90 -9.76 -9.10
C PRO A 131 -12.63 -11.25 -8.84
N ASP A 132 -11.53 -11.75 -9.40
CA ASP A 132 -11.04 -13.10 -9.07
C ASP A 132 -10.87 -13.25 -7.55
N PRO A 133 -11.48 -14.27 -6.92
CA PRO A 133 -11.48 -14.41 -5.46
C PRO A 133 -10.08 -14.58 -4.86
N ALA A 134 -9.19 -15.31 -5.55
CA ALA A 134 -7.82 -15.49 -5.09
C ALA A 134 -7.03 -14.17 -5.19
N GLY A 135 -7.22 -13.43 -6.28
CA GLY A 135 -6.64 -12.09 -6.45
C GLY A 135 -7.14 -11.11 -5.39
N ALA A 136 -8.43 -11.14 -5.08
CA ALA A 136 -9.03 -10.31 -4.02
C ALA A 136 -8.47 -10.68 -2.64
N ALA A 137 -8.41 -11.96 -2.29
CA ALA A 137 -7.85 -12.45 -1.02
C ALA A 137 -6.37 -12.04 -0.85
N LEU A 138 -5.56 -12.23 -1.90
CA LEU A 138 -4.15 -11.80 -1.90
C LEU A 138 -4.02 -10.29 -1.71
N MET A 139 -4.87 -9.48 -2.33
CA MET A 139 -4.81 -8.04 -2.21
C MET A 139 -5.28 -7.55 -0.83
N LEU A 140 -6.30 -8.17 -0.24
CA LEU A 140 -6.72 -7.91 1.14
C LEU A 140 -5.59 -8.26 2.14
N ALA A 141 -4.92 -9.40 1.95
CA ALA A 141 -3.76 -9.78 2.75
C ALA A 141 -2.62 -8.76 2.61
N ALA A 142 -2.32 -8.33 1.38
CA ALA A 142 -1.33 -7.29 1.11
C ALA A 142 -1.68 -5.97 1.81
N GLY A 143 -2.93 -5.51 1.72
CA GLY A 143 -3.40 -4.29 2.39
C GLY A 143 -3.29 -4.39 3.91
N THR A 144 -3.68 -5.52 4.49
CA THR A 144 -3.53 -5.79 5.93
C THR A 144 -2.06 -5.72 6.35
N ALA A 145 -1.18 -6.39 5.61
CA ALA A 145 0.26 -6.38 5.88
C ALA A 145 0.86 -4.96 5.77
N TRP A 146 0.40 -4.15 4.80
CA TRP A 146 0.80 -2.74 4.69
C TRP A 146 0.32 -1.90 5.87
N GLY A 147 -0.90 -2.15 6.36
CA GLY A 147 -1.42 -1.53 7.60
C GLY A 147 -0.53 -1.86 8.80
N VAL A 148 -0.17 -3.14 8.98
CA VAL A 148 0.75 -3.60 10.04
C VAL A 148 2.13 -2.98 9.88
N TYR A 149 2.69 -2.96 8.66
CA TYR A 149 3.98 -2.31 8.37
C TYR A 149 3.98 -0.83 8.75
N SER A 150 2.89 -0.12 8.43
CA SER A 150 2.71 1.29 8.77
C SER A 150 2.66 1.52 10.28
N LEU A 151 2.00 0.65 11.03
CA LEU A 151 1.94 0.70 12.50
C LEU A 151 3.31 0.44 13.13
N ILE A 152 4.06 -0.55 12.63
CA ILE A 152 5.44 -0.82 13.06
C ILE A 152 6.34 0.40 12.78
N GLY A 153 6.22 0.99 11.60
CA GLY A 153 6.99 2.18 11.22
C GLY A 153 6.72 3.39 12.12
N ARG A 154 5.46 3.59 12.53
CA ARG A 154 5.08 4.66 13.47
C ARG A 154 5.70 4.50 14.86
N ALA A 155 5.91 3.26 15.31
CA ALA A 155 6.52 2.95 16.61
C ALA A 155 8.06 2.97 16.55
N SER A 156 8.66 3.18 15.37
CA SER A 156 10.11 3.19 15.22
C SER A 156 10.76 4.43 15.81
N VAL A 157 11.81 4.25 16.59
CA VAL A 157 12.63 5.34 17.14
C VAL A 157 13.65 5.89 16.15
N HIS A 158 13.90 5.15 15.06
CA HIS A 158 14.85 5.55 14.03
C HIS A 158 14.22 6.44 12.96
N PRO A 159 15.01 7.25 12.23
CA PRO A 159 14.51 8.04 11.12
C PRO A 159 13.76 7.17 10.10
N PRO A 160 12.57 7.62 9.61
CA PRO A 160 11.73 6.82 8.71
C PRO A 160 12.47 6.33 7.45
N LEU A 161 13.32 7.18 6.86
CA LEU A 161 14.09 6.83 5.66
C LEU A 161 15.08 5.68 5.94
N ALA A 162 15.83 5.76 7.04
CA ALA A 162 16.77 4.72 7.45
C ALA A 162 16.04 3.40 7.77
N THR A 163 14.92 3.49 8.51
CA THR A 163 14.06 2.34 8.84
C THR A 163 13.54 1.66 7.58
N THR A 164 13.05 2.44 6.61
CA THR A 164 12.52 1.90 5.36
C THR A 164 13.62 1.26 4.51
N ALA A 165 14.78 1.92 4.37
CA ALA A 165 15.92 1.37 3.65
C ALA A 165 16.37 0.01 4.22
N ALA A 166 16.51 -0.06 5.54
CA ALA A 166 16.92 -1.29 6.23
C ALA A 166 15.86 -2.41 6.12
N ASN A 167 14.57 -2.08 6.15
CA ASN A 167 13.49 -3.04 5.96
C ASN A 167 13.44 -3.57 4.52
N PHE A 168 13.66 -2.70 3.52
CA PHE A 168 13.73 -3.12 2.11
C PHE A 168 14.90 -4.08 1.88
N ALA A 169 16.09 -3.79 2.42
CA ALA A 169 17.25 -4.67 2.30
C ALA A 169 17.00 -6.06 2.90
N ARG A 170 16.34 -6.15 4.06
CA ARG A 170 15.98 -7.44 4.67
C ARG A 170 14.84 -8.15 3.92
N ALA A 171 13.82 -7.40 3.46
CA ALA A 171 12.72 -7.96 2.67
C ALA A 171 13.20 -8.49 1.31
N LEU A 172 14.27 -7.92 0.75
CA LEU A 172 14.92 -8.43 -0.45
C LEU A 172 15.39 -9.87 -0.27
N LEU A 173 15.93 -10.24 0.88
CA LEU A 173 16.36 -11.61 1.16
C LEU A 173 15.18 -12.59 1.11
N LEU A 174 14.02 -12.18 1.68
CA LEU A 174 12.80 -12.98 1.64
C LEU A 174 12.25 -13.12 0.21
N SER A 175 12.30 -12.04 -0.58
CA SER A 175 11.84 -12.11 -1.97
C SER A 175 12.79 -12.89 -2.88
N ALA A 176 14.09 -12.82 -2.62
CA ALA A 176 15.06 -13.67 -3.33
C ALA A 176 14.82 -15.16 -3.04
N ALA A 177 14.54 -15.52 -1.79
CA ALA A 177 14.16 -16.87 -1.43
C ALA A 177 12.85 -17.31 -2.12
N LEU A 178 11.83 -16.40 -2.21
CA LEU A 178 10.61 -16.67 -2.96
C LEU A 178 10.90 -16.90 -4.45
N SER A 179 11.74 -16.06 -5.07
CA SER A 179 12.13 -16.23 -6.49
C SER A 179 12.89 -17.53 -6.72
N ALA A 180 13.82 -17.88 -5.82
CA ALA A 180 14.54 -19.15 -5.89
C ALA A 180 13.60 -20.35 -5.76
N ALA A 181 12.67 -20.32 -4.81
CA ALA A 181 11.66 -21.36 -4.66
C ALA A 181 10.73 -21.47 -5.89
N ALA A 182 10.30 -20.33 -6.44
CA ALA A 182 9.46 -20.30 -7.64
C ALA A 182 10.19 -20.87 -8.87
N ALA A 183 11.50 -20.62 -8.99
CA ALA A 183 12.33 -21.12 -10.08
C ALA A 183 12.46 -22.66 -10.10
N LEU A 184 12.26 -23.33 -8.97
CA LEU A 184 12.22 -24.80 -8.89
C LEU A 184 11.01 -25.40 -9.61
N TRP A 185 9.93 -24.63 -9.76
CA TRP A 185 8.68 -25.08 -10.37
C TRP A 185 8.47 -24.54 -11.79
N ARG A 186 8.95 -23.34 -12.05
CA ARG A 186 8.87 -22.66 -13.36
C ARG A 186 10.11 -21.80 -13.58
N PRO A 187 10.72 -21.84 -14.78
CA PRO A 187 11.84 -20.95 -15.08
C PRO A 187 11.40 -19.49 -14.94
N PRO A 188 12.25 -18.62 -14.37
CA PRO A 188 11.98 -17.19 -14.30
C PRO A 188 11.70 -16.60 -15.67
N HIS A 189 10.66 -15.76 -15.75
CA HIS A 189 10.32 -15.08 -17.00
C HIS A 189 10.36 -13.57 -16.78
N LEU A 190 11.15 -12.89 -17.62
CA LEU A 190 11.35 -11.45 -17.55
C LEU A 190 11.77 -10.90 -18.91
N THR A 191 10.95 -9.99 -19.45
CA THR A 191 11.35 -9.19 -20.62
C THR A 191 12.09 -7.92 -20.17
N ALA A 192 12.76 -7.25 -21.13
CA ALA A 192 13.38 -5.96 -20.87
C ALA A 192 12.35 -4.92 -20.38
N ARG A 193 11.12 -4.92 -20.96
CA ARG A 193 10.02 -4.05 -20.54
C ARG A 193 9.55 -4.39 -19.14
N GLY A 194 9.36 -5.67 -18.83
CA GLY A 194 9.01 -6.14 -17.48
C GLY A 194 10.04 -5.70 -16.43
N ALA A 195 11.34 -5.82 -16.75
CA ALA A 195 12.44 -5.38 -15.90
C ALA A 195 12.41 -3.86 -15.64
N LEU A 196 12.22 -3.05 -16.69
CA LEU A 196 12.09 -1.60 -16.56
C LEU A 196 10.90 -1.18 -15.71
N LEU A 197 9.74 -1.81 -15.90
CA LEU A 197 8.53 -1.55 -15.10
C LEU A 197 8.73 -1.95 -13.64
N ALA A 198 9.38 -3.08 -13.38
CA ALA A 198 9.72 -3.52 -12.03
C ALA A 198 10.71 -2.56 -11.35
N ALA A 199 11.74 -2.14 -12.08
CA ALA A 199 12.73 -1.18 -11.58
C ALA A 199 12.09 0.19 -11.30
N ALA A 200 11.24 0.69 -12.19
CA ALA A 200 10.48 1.93 -11.97
C ALA A 200 9.54 1.84 -10.76
N SER A 201 8.84 0.70 -10.59
CA SER A 201 8.00 0.44 -9.42
C SER A 201 8.83 0.46 -8.13
N GLY A 202 10.01 -0.12 -8.13
CA GLY A 202 10.90 -0.13 -6.97
C GLY A 202 11.56 1.23 -6.70
N ALA A 203 12.25 1.78 -7.68
CA ALA A 203 13.03 3.00 -7.51
C ALA A 203 12.13 4.24 -7.34
N ILE A 204 11.18 4.44 -8.24
CA ILE A 204 10.37 5.66 -8.30
C ILE A 204 9.16 5.54 -7.37
N ALA A 205 8.29 4.57 -7.61
CA ALA A 205 7.02 4.48 -6.90
C ALA A 205 7.20 4.09 -5.43
N SER A 206 8.13 3.19 -5.13
CA SER A 206 8.43 2.75 -3.75
C SER A 206 9.54 3.58 -3.11
N GLY A 207 10.72 3.70 -3.71
CA GLY A 207 11.86 4.41 -3.14
C GLY A 207 11.60 5.90 -2.97
N ILE A 208 11.41 6.62 -4.08
CA ILE A 208 11.15 8.07 -4.05
C ILE A 208 9.77 8.35 -3.46
N GLY A 209 8.73 7.59 -3.88
CA GLY A 209 7.36 7.78 -3.40
C GLY A 209 7.24 7.69 -1.88
N TYR A 210 7.89 6.72 -1.23
CA TYR A 210 7.89 6.57 0.23
C TYR A 210 8.67 7.69 0.91
N SER A 211 9.81 8.11 0.34
CA SER A 211 10.59 9.22 0.88
C SER A 211 9.79 10.52 0.89
N LEU A 212 9.10 10.82 -0.21
CA LEU A 212 8.21 11.98 -0.33
C LEU A 212 7.03 11.88 0.63
N TRP A 213 6.46 10.68 0.79
CA TRP A 213 5.38 10.43 1.73
C TRP A 213 5.80 10.70 3.17
N TYR A 214 6.92 10.14 3.60
CA TYR A 214 7.43 10.35 4.95
C TYR A 214 7.83 11.80 5.22
N ALA A 215 8.35 12.52 4.22
CA ALA A 215 8.59 13.95 4.32
C ALA A 215 7.28 14.74 4.49
N ALA A 216 6.25 14.41 3.72
CA ALA A 216 4.93 15.05 3.81
C ALA A 216 4.22 14.78 5.14
N LEU A 217 4.38 13.58 5.72
CA LEU A 217 3.76 13.20 6.99
C LEU A 217 4.15 14.10 8.16
N ARG A 218 5.33 14.71 8.13
CA ARG A 218 5.79 15.63 9.18
C ARG A 218 4.93 16.89 9.29
N GLY A 219 4.32 17.32 8.16
CA GLY A 219 3.43 18.50 8.11
C GLY A 219 1.94 18.16 8.15
N LEU A 220 1.56 16.87 8.22
CA LEU A 220 0.18 16.42 8.17
C LEU A 220 -0.25 15.78 9.49
N SER A 221 -1.45 16.14 9.98
CA SER A 221 -2.08 15.31 11.01
C SER A 221 -2.38 13.91 10.45
N ALA A 222 -2.44 12.90 11.32
CA ALA A 222 -2.76 11.53 10.92
C ALA A 222 -4.07 11.47 10.11
N THR A 223 -5.06 12.25 10.49
CA THR A 223 -6.34 12.38 9.79
C THR A 223 -6.19 12.96 8.38
N ARG A 224 -5.41 14.06 8.23
CA ARG A 224 -5.17 14.65 6.90
C ARG A 224 -4.40 13.69 5.99
N ALA A 225 -3.40 13.02 6.52
CA ALA A 225 -2.64 12.01 5.80
C ALA A 225 -3.54 10.87 5.31
N ALA A 226 -4.42 10.36 6.17
CA ALA A 226 -5.37 9.31 5.81
C ALA A 226 -6.38 9.77 4.74
N VAL A 227 -6.99 10.96 4.90
CA VAL A 227 -7.93 11.51 3.91
C VAL A 227 -7.26 11.68 2.54
N VAL A 228 -6.04 12.21 2.53
CA VAL A 228 -5.31 12.45 1.27
C VAL A 228 -4.98 11.12 0.57
N GLN A 229 -4.68 10.04 1.29
CA GLN A 229 -4.45 8.71 0.70
C GLN A 229 -5.68 8.11 0.01
N LEU A 230 -6.89 8.54 0.35
CA LEU A 230 -8.11 8.06 -0.31
C LEU A 230 -8.20 8.44 -1.80
N SER A 231 -7.38 9.37 -2.25
CA SER A 231 -7.26 9.69 -3.67
C SER A 231 -6.51 8.62 -4.47
N VAL A 232 -5.70 7.77 -3.83
CA VAL A 232 -4.88 6.77 -4.53
C VAL A 232 -5.69 5.77 -5.34
N PRO A 233 -6.76 5.15 -4.81
CA PRO A 233 -7.62 4.28 -5.61
C PRO A 233 -8.23 4.98 -6.83
N LEU A 234 -8.59 6.26 -6.71
CA LEU A 234 -9.15 7.03 -7.82
C LEU A 234 -8.10 7.24 -8.93
N PHE A 235 -6.87 7.60 -8.57
CA PHE A 235 -5.77 7.72 -9.53
C PHE A 235 -5.40 6.37 -10.15
N ALA A 236 -5.42 5.28 -9.37
CA ALA A 236 -5.15 3.94 -9.89
C ALA A 236 -6.24 3.48 -10.86
N ALA A 237 -7.52 3.73 -10.56
CA ALA A 237 -8.64 3.41 -11.44
C ALA A 237 -8.59 4.23 -12.73
N ALA A 238 -8.39 5.54 -12.63
CA ALA A 238 -8.26 6.42 -13.79
C ALA A 238 -7.08 6.00 -14.68
N GLY A 239 -5.91 5.74 -14.08
CA GLY A 239 -4.74 5.25 -14.81
C GLY A 239 -4.94 3.86 -15.39
N GLY A 240 -5.67 2.97 -14.72
CA GLY A 240 -6.05 1.64 -15.23
C GLY A 240 -6.86 1.75 -16.53
N VAL A 241 -7.83 2.65 -16.56
CA VAL A 241 -8.63 2.91 -17.78
C VAL A 241 -7.75 3.55 -18.87
N MET A 242 -7.05 4.62 -18.55
CA MET A 242 -6.33 5.44 -19.57
C MET A 242 -5.09 4.74 -20.12
N LEU A 243 -4.35 4.01 -19.29
CA LEU A 243 -3.05 3.45 -19.65
C LEU A 243 -3.08 1.94 -19.87
N LEU A 244 -4.01 1.23 -19.23
CA LEU A 244 -4.10 -0.22 -19.28
C LEU A 244 -5.34 -0.73 -20.00
N GLY A 245 -6.27 0.13 -20.43
CA GLY A 245 -7.49 -0.25 -21.12
C GLY A 245 -8.47 -1.02 -20.21
N GLU A 246 -8.41 -0.79 -18.88
CA GLU A 246 -9.34 -1.43 -17.94
C GLU A 246 -10.73 -0.79 -18.03
N THR A 247 -11.79 -1.58 -17.78
CA THR A 247 -13.16 -1.09 -17.80
C THR A 247 -13.63 -0.68 -16.41
N ILE A 248 -14.36 0.42 -16.32
CA ILE A 248 -15.05 0.82 -15.11
C ILE A 248 -16.41 0.11 -15.06
N THR A 249 -16.55 -0.79 -14.09
CA THR A 249 -17.84 -1.46 -13.86
C THR A 249 -18.69 -0.66 -12.88
N PRO A 250 -20.06 -0.70 -12.95
CA PRO A 250 -20.92 -0.08 -11.94
C PRO A 250 -20.59 -0.55 -10.52
N ARG A 251 -20.24 -1.82 -10.36
CA ARG A 251 -19.78 -2.38 -9.08
C ARG A 251 -18.56 -1.65 -8.54
N LEU A 252 -17.54 -1.40 -9.38
CA LEU A 252 -16.33 -0.67 -9.00
C LEU A 252 -16.67 0.75 -8.53
N VAL A 253 -17.60 1.42 -9.21
CA VAL A 253 -18.06 2.77 -8.83
C VAL A 253 -18.78 2.76 -7.49
N VAL A 254 -19.78 1.89 -7.31
CA VAL A 254 -20.55 1.80 -6.06
C VAL A 254 -19.67 1.43 -4.89
N ALA A 255 -18.81 0.41 -5.05
CA ALA A 255 -17.88 -0.01 -4.02
C ALA A 255 -16.84 1.10 -3.71
N GLY A 256 -16.33 1.76 -4.74
CA GLY A 256 -15.38 2.86 -4.60
C GLY A 256 -15.96 4.03 -3.81
N VAL A 257 -17.19 4.46 -4.13
CA VAL A 257 -17.90 5.51 -3.39
C VAL A 257 -18.14 5.10 -1.94
N ALA A 258 -18.56 3.87 -1.69
CA ALA A 258 -18.81 3.37 -0.35
C ALA A 258 -17.51 3.27 0.48
N ILE A 259 -16.42 2.72 -0.09
CA ILE A 259 -15.13 2.58 0.62
C ILE A 259 -14.53 3.96 0.90
N VAL A 260 -14.37 4.80 -0.13
CA VAL A 260 -13.76 6.12 0.00
C VAL A 260 -14.61 7.04 0.87
N GLY A 261 -15.93 7.06 0.66
CA GLY A 261 -16.88 7.84 1.45
C GLY A 261 -16.91 7.39 2.91
N GLY A 262 -16.99 6.09 3.16
CA GLY A 262 -16.98 5.53 4.52
C GLY A 262 -15.72 5.88 5.30
N VAL A 263 -14.56 5.75 4.68
CA VAL A 263 -13.30 6.15 5.32
C VAL A 263 -13.25 7.67 5.52
N ALA A 264 -13.72 8.47 4.57
CA ALA A 264 -13.80 9.93 4.72
C ALA A 264 -14.70 10.33 5.91
N VAL A 265 -15.85 9.71 6.08
CA VAL A 265 -16.77 9.92 7.24
C VAL A 265 -16.06 9.55 8.55
N ALA A 266 -15.44 8.37 8.62
CA ALA A 266 -14.73 7.92 9.82
C ALA A 266 -13.61 8.88 10.23
N LEU A 267 -12.89 9.46 9.27
CA LEU A 267 -11.79 10.37 9.52
C LEU A 267 -12.23 11.81 9.82
N ALA A 268 -13.32 12.27 9.20
CA ALA A 268 -13.87 13.61 9.45
C ALA A 268 -14.34 13.76 10.91
N SER A 269 -14.91 12.70 11.49
CA SER A 269 -15.39 12.70 12.87
C SER A 269 -14.28 12.83 13.93
N ARG A 270 -13.02 12.53 13.57
CA ARG A 270 -11.84 12.72 14.46
C ARG A 270 -11.35 14.16 14.52
N ARG A 271 -11.72 15.03 13.57
CA ARG A 271 -11.26 16.43 13.49
C ARG A 271 -11.68 17.27 14.71
N ASP A 272 -12.78 16.93 15.39
CA ASP A 272 -13.31 17.68 16.53
C ASP A 272 -12.58 17.45 17.87
N ARG A 273 -11.54 16.63 17.89
CA ARG A 273 -10.64 16.53 19.04
C ARG A 273 -9.56 17.62 18.96
N ARG A 274 -9.91 18.89 19.08
CA ARG A 274 -8.95 19.87 19.61
C ARG A 274 -8.72 19.51 21.08
N PRO A 275 -7.45 19.37 21.55
CA PRO A 275 -7.21 19.33 22.99
C PRO A 275 -7.79 20.63 23.55
N SER A 276 -8.73 20.51 24.49
CA SER A 276 -9.15 21.62 25.30
C SER A 276 -7.88 22.19 25.92
N ASN A 277 -7.56 23.44 25.55
CA ASN A 277 -6.45 24.19 26.08
C ASN A 277 -6.46 24.05 27.61
N PRO A 278 -5.41 23.55 28.31
CA PRO A 278 -5.37 23.60 29.75
C PRO A 278 -5.46 25.07 30.11
N ARG A 279 -6.51 25.45 30.85
CA ARG A 279 -6.65 26.78 31.42
C ARG A 279 -5.35 27.09 32.17
N PRO A 280 -4.71 28.25 31.97
CA PRO A 280 -3.61 28.64 32.82
C PRO A 280 -4.12 28.65 34.26
N ALA A 281 -3.44 27.89 35.10
CA ALA A 281 -3.63 28.00 36.54
C ALA A 281 -3.29 29.46 36.95
N VAL A 282 -4.27 30.14 37.52
CA VAL A 282 -4.14 31.46 38.14
C VAL A 282 -3.45 31.28 39.49
#